data_25db573a0751c0eb8783d1591f90daac
#
_entry.id   25db573a0751c0eb8783d1591f90daac
#
_cell.length_a   1.000
_cell.length_b   1.000
_cell.length_c   1.000
_cell.angle_alpha   90.00
_cell.angle_beta   90.00
_cell.angle_gamma   90.00
#
_symmetry.space_group_name_H-M   'P 1'
#
loop_
_entity.id
_entity.type
_entity.pdbx_description
1 polymer ?
#
loop_
_entity_poly.entity_id
_entity_poly.type
_entity_poly.pdbx_seq_one_letter_code
_entity_poly.pdbx_strand_id
1 'polypeptide(L)'
;QVLWFVSNDGDPAYKLNFGTSPMNVEIQTTMFGYDRIDAIGDMLFIKQLVINKGDDDLVDTYMGLWSDPDLGNAGDDLVGCNVDLGMGYVWNDGPDTYYDNLDIGTPAAGYDFFQGPKVPCDDPTDPVECPAQGAKMFGTYFPGEKNLKMSSFAFYINGDATYTDPADETEGYYYLQGLRKDGSPYPNEIAGDLYDQKFCFYGDPALDHGTTNPVDGNYASAADRRFLMSVGPFTMASGDSQEVVFGIFHAAGGDALSSVAYLSQVDQLAQSAYDNDFDLPEPPPAPNVTASAFDNEIVIMWDGVAEDYNEESFFVDDAGNTTNYTFQGYNVYQYETASGAGDMARIATYDIVDGCLLYTSPSPRDSSKS
;
A
#
# COMPACT_ATOMS: atom_id res chain seq x y z
N GLN A 1 -2.20 -14.04 -9.21
CA GLN A 1 -3.14 -13.73 -10.32
C GLN A 1 -2.71 -12.42 -10.97
N VAL A 2 -2.83 -12.31 -12.31
CA VAL A 2 -2.50 -11.10 -13.06
C VAL A 2 -3.68 -10.71 -13.93
N LEU A 3 -4.03 -9.41 -13.93
CA LEU A 3 -5.01 -8.79 -14.81
C LEU A 3 -4.31 -7.70 -15.63
N TRP A 4 -4.58 -7.64 -16.93
CA TRP A 4 -4.08 -6.59 -17.81
C TRP A 4 -5.19 -6.02 -18.68
N PHE A 5 -5.22 -4.70 -18.82
CA PHE A 5 -6.15 -4.01 -19.71
C PHE A 5 -5.58 -2.67 -20.18
N VAL A 6 -6.22 -2.09 -21.20
CA VAL A 6 -5.87 -0.79 -21.78
C VAL A 6 -7.06 0.13 -21.74
N SER A 7 -6.83 1.39 -21.37
CA SER A 7 -7.80 2.47 -21.44
C SER A 7 -7.18 3.68 -22.14
N ASN A 8 -8.02 4.57 -22.66
CA ASN A 8 -7.59 5.83 -23.25
C ASN A 8 -8.71 6.87 -23.13
N ASP A 9 -8.36 8.13 -23.32
CA ASP A 9 -9.28 9.27 -23.27
C ASP A 9 -9.62 9.81 -24.68
N GLY A 10 -9.19 9.13 -25.75
CA GLY A 10 -9.27 9.64 -27.12
C GLY A 10 -10.62 9.44 -27.82
N ASP A 11 -11.59 8.70 -27.25
CA ASP A 11 -12.89 8.47 -27.88
C ASP A 11 -13.86 9.64 -27.60
N PRO A 12 -14.20 10.46 -28.61
CA PRO A 12 -15.07 11.62 -28.44
C PRO A 12 -16.53 11.24 -28.08
N ALA A 13 -16.91 9.97 -28.17
CA ALA A 13 -18.22 9.50 -27.76
C ALA A 13 -18.37 9.47 -26.24
N TYR A 14 -17.28 9.38 -25.51
CA TYR A 14 -17.27 9.42 -24.06
C TYR A 14 -16.91 10.83 -23.56
N LYS A 15 -17.75 11.35 -22.67
CA LYS A 15 -17.43 12.62 -21.99
C LYS A 15 -16.47 12.33 -20.86
N LEU A 16 -15.35 13.01 -20.86
CA LEU A 16 -14.45 13.05 -19.71
C LEU A 16 -15.12 13.80 -18.54
N ASN A 17 -14.68 13.52 -17.35
CA ASN A 17 -15.08 14.29 -16.17
C ASN A 17 -14.84 15.78 -16.44
N PHE A 18 -15.74 16.64 -15.98
CA PHE A 18 -15.71 18.08 -16.20
C PHE A 18 -15.84 18.54 -17.66
N GLY A 19 -15.99 17.63 -18.64
CA GLY A 19 -16.12 17.97 -20.05
C GLY A 19 -14.82 18.49 -20.70
N THR A 20 -13.67 18.12 -20.13
CA THR A 20 -12.35 18.46 -20.68
C THR A 20 -12.14 17.88 -22.08
N SER A 21 -11.22 18.49 -22.83
CA SER A 21 -10.72 17.90 -24.07
C SER A 21 -9.83 16.69 -23.76
N PRO A 22 -9.83 15.66 -24.61
CA PRO A 22 -8.89 14.55 -24.47
C PRO A 22 -7.43 15.04 -24.51
N MET A 23 -6.59 14.49 -23.65
CA MET A 23 -5.13 14.64 -23.70
C MET A 23 -4.50 13.67 -24.70
N ASN A 24 -5.28 12.71 -25.21
CA ASN A 24 -4.84 11.62 -26.07
C ASN A 24 -3.79 10.73 -25.38
N VAL A 25 -4.06 10.36 -24.14
CA VAL A 25 -3.24 9.40 -23.40
C VAL A 25 -3.80 7.99 -23.50
N GLU A 26 -2.90 7.02 -23.58
CA GLU A 26 -3.21 5.61 -23.42
C GLU A 26 -2.61 5.12 -22.10
N ILE A 27 -3.39 4.40 -21.31
CA ILE A 27 -2.96 3.82 -20.05
C ILE A 27 -3.07 2.30 -20.14
N GLN A 28 -1.94 1.61 -20.04
CA GLN A 28 -1.88 0.16 -19.96
C GLN A 28 -1.69 -0.22 -18.49
N THR A 29 -2.70 -0.85 -17.91
CA THR A 29 -2.70 -1.22 -16.50
C THR A 29 -2.45 -2.71 -16.35
N THR A 30 -1.49 -3.07 -15.49
CA THR A 30 -1.26 -4.44 -15.01
C THR A 30 -1.50 -4.46 -13.50
N MET A 31 -2.42 -5.29 -13.04
CA MET A 31 -2.71 -5.50 -11.62
C MET A 31 -2.32 -6.92 -11.26
N PHE A 32 -1.63 -7.11 -10.14
CA PHE A 32 -1.24 -8.45 -9.69
C PHE A 32 -1.12 -8.53 -8.17
N GLY A 33 -1.22 -9.74 -7.66
CA GLY A 33 -1.04 -10.08 -6.26
C GLY A 33 -0.54 -11.51 -6.13
N TYR A 34 -0.08 -11.85 -4.95
CA TYR A 34 0.56 -13.13 -4.62
C TYR A 34 -0.37 -13.99 -3.77
N ASP A 35 -0.35 -15.30 -4.00
CA ASP A 35 -1.03 -16.29 -3.15
C ASP A 35 -0.07 -16.70 -2.01
N ARG A 36 -0.01 -15.86 -0.98
CA ARG A 36 0.84 -16.00 0.20
C ARG A 36 0.04 -15.80 1.48
N ILE A 37 0.54 -16.32 2.59
CA ILE A 37 -0.08 -16.19 3.93
C ILE A 37 0.52 -15.04 4.76
N ASP A 38 1.53 -14.35 4.22
CA ASP A 38 2.14 -13.15 4.81
C ASP A 38 1.48 -11.87 4.27
N ALA A 39 1.87 -10.71 4.79
CA ALA A 39 1.31 -9.43 4.41
C ALA A 39 1.39 -9.12 2.89
N ILE A 40 2.34 -9.71 2.15
CA ILE A 40 2.42 -9.54 0.69
C ILE A 40 1.23 -10.20 -0.02
N GLY A 41 0.68 -11.29 0.56
CA GLY A 41 -0.52 -11.93 0.05
C GLY A 41 -1.78 -11.06 0.11
N ASP A 42 -1.77 -10.07 0.99
CA ASP A 42 -2.88 -9.12 1.19
C ASP A 42 -2.69 -7.80 0.42
N MET A 43 -1.69 -7.75 -0.49
CA MET A 43 -1.37 -6.57 -1.29
C MET A 43 -1.83 -6.70 -2.73
N LEU A 44 -2.28 -5.58 -3.29
CA LEU A 44 -2.54 -5.42 -4.70
C LEU A 44 -1.49 -4.47 -5.29
N PHE A 45 -0.67 -4.97 -6.20
CA PHE A 45 0.31 -4.17 -6.93
C PHE A 45 -0.27 -3.77 -8.28
N ILE A 46 -0.06 -2.50 -8.66
CA ILE A 46 -0.60 -1.92 -9.87
C ILE A 46 0.52 -1.21 -10.61
N LYS A 47 0.78 -1.61 -11.86
CA LYS A 47 1.69 -0.96 -12.78
C LYS A 47 0.89 -0.28 -13.87
N GLN A 48 1.13 1.00 -14.09
CA GLN A 48 0.53 1.74 -15.17
C GLN A 48 1.60 2.30 -16.10
N LEU A 49 1.54 1.90 -17.37
CA LEU A 49 2.28 2.54 -18.44
C LEU A 49 1.38 3.58 -19.08
N VAL A 50 1.74 4.85 -18.91
CA VAL A 50 1.04 5.99 -19.49
C VAL A 50 1.80 6.47 -20.71
N ILE A 51 1.13 6.58 -21.85
CA ILE A 51 1.73 6.91 -23.14
C ILE A 51 1.03 8.15 -23.69
N ASN A 52 1.80 9.21 -24.01
CA ASN A 52 1.30 10.36 -24.74
C ASN A 52 1.15 9.98 -26.23
N LYS A 53 -0.08 9.75 -26.67
CA LYS A 53 -0.42 9.45 -28.08
C LYS A 53 -0.77 10.71 -28.88
N GLY A 54 -0.83 11.86 -28.21
CA GLY A 54 -1.11 13.16 -28.86
C GLY A 54 0.10 13.70 -29.63
N ASP A 55 -0.15 14.74 -30.41
CA ASP A 55 0.87 15.43 -31.19
C ASP A 55 1.58 16.53 -30.36
N ASP A 56 1.02 16.90 -29.22
CA ASP A 56 1.52 17.96 -28.34
C ASP A 56 2.23 17.36 -27.11
N ASP A 57 3.20 18.09 -26.57
CA ASP A 57 3.82 17.80 -25.30
C ASP A 57 2.83 18.08 -24.16
N LEU A 58 2.74 17.17 -23.21
CA LEU A 58 2.00 17.35 -21.95
C LEU A 58 2.94 17.98 -20.93
N VAL A 59 2.72 19.26 -20.63
CA VAL A 59 3.56 20.07 -19.73
C VAL A 59 2.87 20.23 -18.39
N ASP A 60 3.65 20.32 -17.31
CA ASP A 60 3.16 20.42 -15.94
C ASP A 60 2.14 19.33 -15.59
N THR A 61 2.45 18.12 -16.06
CA THR A 61 1.60 16.94 -15.87
C THR A 61 1.73 16.41 -14.45
N TYR A 62 0.59 15.99 -13.91
CA TYR A 62 0.53 15.24 -12.66
C TYR A 62 -0.17 13.89 -12.89
N MET A 63 0.29 12.85 -12.22
CA MET A 63 -0.45 11.62 -12.07
C MET A 63 -1.00 11.56 -10.65
N GLY A 64 -2.31 11.34 -10.52
CA GLY A 64 -3.00 11.27 -9.25
C GLY A 64 -3.56 9.88 -8.97
N LEU A 65 -3.40 9.41 -7.75
CA LEU A 65 -4.10 8.26 -7.20
C LEU A 65 -5.21 8.78 -6.30
N TRP A 66 -6.44 8.71 -6.84
CA TRP A 66 -7.64 9.12 -6.12
C TRP A 66 -8.29 7.92 -5.44
N SER A 67 -8.78 8.13 -4.23
CA SER A 67 -9.53 7.12 -3.50
C SER A 67 -10.72 7.73 -2.75
N ASP A 68 -11.81 6.98 -2.76
CA ASP A 68 -13.00 7.09 -1.93
C ASP A 68 -13.08 5.78 -1.13
N PRO A 69 -12.37 5.69 0.00
CA PRO A 69 -12.02 4.38 0.57
C PRO A 69 -13.17 3.69 1.30
N ASP A 70 -14.15 4.43 1.85
CA ASP A 70 -15.29 3.89 2.61
C ASP A 70 -14.90 2.71 3.51
N LEU A 71 -13.96 2.95 4.44
CA LEU A 71 -13.39 1.90 5.30
C LEU A 71 -14.39 1.46 6.37
N GLY A 72 -15.20 0.45 6.03
CA GLY A 72 -16.34 0.03 6.85
C GLY A 72 -17.50 1.01 6.77
N ASN A 73 -17.65 1.87 7.76
CA ASN A 73 -18.63 2.95 7.77
C ASN A 73 -17.96 4.26 7.31
N ALA A 74 -18.32 4.75 6.14
CA ALA A 74 -17.73 5.97 5.56
C ALA A 74 -17.80 7.21 6.47
N GLY A 75 -18.72 7.24 7.43
CA GLY A 75 -18.95 8.42 8.28
C GLY A 75 -17.93 8.62 9.39
N ASP A 76 -17.09 7.63 9.67
CA ASP A 76 -16.05 7.66 10.71
C ASP A 76 -14.62 7.56 10.14
N ASP A 77 -14.46 7.78 8.83
CA ASP A 77 -13.17 7.79 8.16
C ASP A 77 -12.33 9.02 8.49
N LEU A 78 -11.06 8.77 8.71
CA LEU A 78 -9.97 9.74 8.78
C LEU A 78 -8.92 9.37 7.73
N VAL A 79 -8.28 10.38 7.14
CA VAL A 79 -7.23 10.17 6.15
C VAL A 79 -5.95 10.89 6.56
N GLY A 80 -4.81 10.40 6.09
CA GLY A 80 -3.52 11.02 6.33
C GLY A 80 -2.47 10.50 5.36
N CYS A 81 -1.25 11.02 5.47
CA CYS A 81 -0.13 10.56 4.68
C CYS A 81 1.16 10.49 5.49
N ASN A 82 2.02 9.56 5.13
CA ASN A 82 3.40 9.51 5.57
C ASN A 82 4.29 9.93 4.39
N VAL A 83 4.83 11.15 4.47
CA VAL A 83 5.59 11.75 3.37
C VAL A 83 6.91 11.02 3.14
N ASP A 84 7.55 10.54 4.21
CA ASP A 84 8.84 9.84 4.12
C ASP A 84 8.69 8.48 3.42
N LEU A 85 7.58 7.79 3.63
CA LEU A 85 7.25 6.55 2.96
C LEU A 85 6.65 6.76 1.57
N GLY A 86 6.05 7.90 1.28
CA GLY A 86 5.29 8.13 0.03
C GLY A 86 3.86 7.59 0.10
N MET A 87 3.40 7.23 1.30
CA MET A 87 2.15 6.53 1.57
C MET A 87 1.02 7.50 1.95
N GLY A 88 -0.16 7.32 1.36
CA GLY A 88 -1.43 7.83 1.85
C GLY A 88 -2.21 6.72 2.55
N TYR A 89 -3.04 7.06 3.53
CA TYR A 89 -3.78 6.05 4.28
C TYR A 89 -5.15 6.55 4.75
N VAL A 90 -6.03 5.59 5.02
CA VAL A 90 -7.34 5.77 5.66
C VAL A 90 -7.41 4.90 6.92
N TRP A 91 -8.06 5.42 7.93
CA TRP A 91 -8.31 4.76 9.21
C TRP A 91 -9.60 5.31 9.86
N ASN A 92 -10.16 4.64 10.86
CA ASN A 92 -11.41 5.05 11.49
C ASN A 92 -11.17 5.79 12.81
N ASP A 93 -12.08 6.72 13.16
CA ASP A 93 -12.11 7.38 14.47
C ASP A 93 -12.65 6.43 15.54
N GLY A 94 -11.82 5.45 15.92
CA GLY A 94 -12.15 4.44 16.94
C GLY A 94 -12.70 3.14 16.34
N PRO A 95 -13.43 2.35 17.17
CA PRO A 95 -13.99 1.08 16.73
C PRO A 95 -15.10 1.27 15.70
N ASP A 96 -15.08 0.49 14.63
CA ASP A 96 -16.13 0.43 13.62
C ASP A 96 -16.99 -0.81 13.82
N THR A 97 -18.29 -0.62 13.92
CA THR A 97 -19.26 -1.69 14.13
C THR A 97 -19.30 -2.72 13.00
N TYR A 98 -18.88 -2.35 11.78
CA TYR A 98 -18.77 -3.29 10.68
C TYR A 98 -17.71 -4.36 10.98
N TYR A 99 -16.53 -3.96 11.43
CA TYR A 99 -15.44 -4.86 11.77
C TYR A 99 -15.64 -5.57 13.11
N ASP A 100 -16.24 -4.90 14.09
CA ASP A 100 -16.62 -5.50 15.37
C ASP A 100 -17.56 -6.71 15.17
N ASN A 101 -18.50 -6.61 14.22
CA ASN A 101 -19.40 -7.73 13.88
C ASN A 101 -18.68 -8.92 13.24
N LEU A 102 -17.48 -8.72 12.68
CA LEU A 102 -16.64 -9.77 12.10
C LEU A 102 -15.62 -10.33 13.10
N ASP A 103 -15.63 -9.82 14.36
CA ASP A 103 -14.66 -10.18 15.40
C ASP A 103 -13.19 -9.98 14.97
N ILE A 104 -12.98 -8.90 14.21
CA ILE A 104 -11.65 -8.42 13.81
C ILE A 104 -11.47 -6.98 14.29
N GLY A 105 -10.23 -6.59 14.56
CA GLY A 105 -9.92 -5.21 14.90
C GLY A 105 -10.15 -4.28 13.70
N THR A 106 -10.42 -3.01 13.98
CA THR A 106 -10.60 -2.01 12.93
C THR A 106 -9.30 -1.84 12.13
N PRO A 107 -9.27 -2.16 10.82
CA PRO A 107 -8.07 -2.08 10.01
C PRO A 107 -7.74 -0.64 9.62
N ALA A 108 -6.57 -0.46 8.99
CA ALA A 108 -6.23 0.70 8.18
C ALA A 108 -5.88 0.24 6.76
N ALA A 109 -6.11 1.10 5.77
CA ALA A 109 -5.71 0.82 4.39
C ALA A 109 -4.71 1.87 3.90
N GLY A 110 -3.67 1.40 3.19
CA GLY A 110 -2.58 2.19 2.65
C GLY A 110 -2.51 2.14 1.14
N TYR A 111 -2.02 3.23 0.58
CA TYR A 111 -1.78 3.45 -0.84
C TYR A 111 -0.39 4.05 -0.97
N ASP A 112 0.50 3.44 -1.75
CA ASP A 112 1.87 3.94 -1.90
C ASP A 112 2.31 4.00 -3.35
N PHE A 113 3.08 5.05 -3.70
CA PHE A 113 3.79 5.16 -4.95
C PHE A 113 5.21 4.60 -4.82
N PHE A 114 5.39 3.32 -5.12
CA PHE A 114 6.73 2.71 -5.17
C PHE A 114 7.61 3.29 -6.26
N GLN A 115 7.00 3.73 -7.36
CA GLN A 115 7.69 4.35 -8.48
C GLN A 115 6.80 5.41 -9.13
N GLY A 116 7.26 6.65 -9.13
CA GLY A 116 6.69 7.71 -9.95
C GLY A 116 7.34 7.82 -11.32
N PRO A 117 6.90 8.80 -12.13
CA PRO A 117 7.51 9.11 -13.43
C PRO A 117 9.00 9.41 -13.31
N LYS A 118 9.76 9.04 -14.33
CA LYS A 118 11.17 9.40 -14.40
C LYS A 118 11.36 10.80 -14.99
N VAL A 119 12.26 11.54 -14.39
CA VAL A 119 12.67 12.89 -14.86
C VAL A 119 14.19 13.04 -14.78
N PRO A 120 14.79 13.94 -15.56
CA PRO A 120 16.21 14.29 -15.38
C PRO A 120 16.49 14.79 -13.96
N CYS A 121 17.65 14.45 -13.42
CA CYS A 121 18.12 15.04 -12.16
C CYS A 121 18.52 16.50 -12.38
N ASP A 122 18.17 17.39 -11.45
CA ASP A 122 18.59 18.80 -11.49
C ASP A 122 20.09 18.93 -11.15
N ASP A 123 20.58 18.15 -10.17
CA ASP A 123 21.99 18.02 -9.85
C ASP A 123 22.44 16.54 -9.89
N PRO A 124 22.99 16.09 -11.02
CA PRO A 124 23.49 14.70 -11.13
C PRO A 124 24.66 14.35 -10.22
N THR A 125 25.22 15.32 -9.50
CA THR A 125 26.35 15.11 -8.57
C THR A 125 25.90 14.92 -7.11
N ASP A 126 24.65 15.26 -6.80
CA ASP A 126 24.06 15.03 -5.49
C ASP A 126 23.46 13.60 -5.43
N PRO A 127 24.03 12.68 -4.64
CA PRO A 127 23.53 11.31 -4.57
C PRO A 127 22.17 11.16 -3.87
N VAL A 128 21.70 12.19 -3.16
CA VAL A 128 20.36 12.20 -2.55
C VAL A 128 19.30 12.59 -3.62
N GLU A 129 19.64 13.57 -4.43
CA GLU A 129 18.77 14.07 -5.49
C GLU A 129 18.80 13.16 -6.72
N CYS A 130 19.98 12.59 -7.04
CA CYS A 130 20.19 11.74 -8.19
C CYS A 130 20.79 10.38 -7.77
N PRO A 131 19.97 9.33 -7.64
CA PRO A 131 20.46 8.00 -7.29
C PRO A 131 21.53 7.49 -8.25
N ALA A 132 22.56 6.82 -7.75
CA ALA A 132 23.68 6.35 -8.56
C ALA A 132 23.26 5.40 -9.69
N GLN A 133 22.21 4.60 -9.48
CA GLN A 133 21.63 3.71 -10.49
C GLN A 133 20.73 4.47 -11.47
N GLY A 134 20.24 5.66 -11.09
CA GLY A 134 19.27 6.43 -11.84
C GLY A 134 17.83 6.01 -11.62
N ALA A 135 16.91 6.56 -12.42
CA ALA A 135 15.49 6.19 -12.40
C ALA A 135 15.29 4.75 -12.87
N LYS A 136 14.30 4.07 -12.29
CA LYS A 136 13.87 2.73 -12.72
C LYS A 136 12.62 2.85 -13.61
N MET A 137 12.60 2.12 -14.73
CA MET A 137 11.42 1.97 -15.59
C MET A 137 11.54 0.66 -16.37
N PHE A 138 10.50 -0.17 -16.39
CA PHE A 138 10.50 -1.51 -16.99
C PHE A 138 11.61 -2.43 -16.49
N GLY A 139 11.97 -2.33 -15.21
CA GLY A 139 13.09 -3.08 -14.64
C GLY A 139 14.48 -2.64 -15.15
N THR A 140 14.55 -1.52 -15.88
CA THR A 140 15.80 -0.95 -16.40
C THR A 140 16.11 0.35 -15.70
N TYR A 141 17.38 0.61 -15.41
CA TYR A 141 17.85 1.84 -14.78
C TYR A 141 18.36 2.86 -15.79
N PHE A 142 18.05 4.12 -15.56
CA PHE A 142 18.39 5.28 -16.40
C PHE A 142 19.29 6.25 -15.60
N PRO A 143 20.61 6.14 -15.72
CA PRO A 143 21.55 7.02 -15.01
C PRO A 143 21.37 8.49 -15.39
N GLY A 144 21.42 9.37 -14.40
CA GLY A 144 21.18 10.81 -14.56
C GLY A 144 19.70 11.22 -14.54
N GLU A 145 18.81 10.26 -14.33
CA GLU A 145 17.39 10.49 -14.10
C GLU A 145 16.98 9.98 -12.70
N LYS A 146 15.88 10.47 -12.16
CA LYS A 146 15.26 10.03 -10.91
C LYS A 146 13.79 9.74 -11.10
N ASN A 147 13.21 8.85 -10.29
CA ASN A 147 11.77 8.71 -10.17
C ASN A 147 11.23 9.79 -9.23
N LEU A 148 10.18 10.47 -9.64
CA LEU A 148 9.49 11.41 -8.77
C LEU A 148 8.83 10.66 -7.62
N LYS A 149 8.90 11.23 -6.43
CA LYS A 149 8.17 10.79 -5.25
C LYS A 149 6.82 11.49 -5.16
N MET A 150 5.97 11.07 -4.22
CA MET A 150 4.73 11.76 -3.91
C MET A 150 5.01 13.26 -3.69
N SER A 151 4.35 14.12 -4.45
CA SER A 151 4.53 15.58 -4.42
C SER A 151 3.43 16.31 -3.67
N SER A 152 2.31 15.65 -3.43
CA SER A 152 1.20 16.22 -2.66
C SER A 152 0.23 15.14 -2.18
N PHE A 153 -0.50 15.49 -1.11
CA PHE A 153 -1.63 14.75 -0.59
C PHE A 153 -2.75 15.73 -0.22
N ALA A 154 -3.84 15.68 -0.95
CA ALA A 154 -5.02 16.50 -0.75
C ALA A 154 -6.19 15.63 -0.25
N PHE A 155 -7.08 16.21 0.53
CA PHE A 155 -8.33 15.55 0.96
C PHE A 155 -9.53 16.43 0.67
N TYR A 156 -10.68 15.79 0.58
CA TYR A 156 -11.97 16.47 0.61
C TYR A 156 -13.06 15.56 1.20
N ILE A 157 -14.20 16.14 1.51
CA ILE A 157 -15.27 15.50 2.27
C ILE A 157 -16.54 15.57 1.45
N ASN A 158 -17.23 14.46 1.32
CA ASN A 158 -18.52 14.41 0.63
C ASN A 158 -19.52 15.39 1.26
N GLY A 159 -20.01 16.31 0.45
CA GLY A 159 -21.04 17.28 0.87
C GLY A 159 -20.55 18.42 1.78
N ASP A 160 -19.24 18.55 2.06
CA ASP A 160 -18.70 19.71 2.77
C ASP A 160 -18.76 20.96 1.89
N ALA A 161 -18.98 22.13 2.49
CA ALA A 161 -19.10 23.37 1.74
C ALA A 161 -17.75 23.95 1.26
N THR A 162 -16.66 23.64 1.98
CA THR A 162 -15.31 24.18 1.77
C THR A 162 -14.37 23.18 1.14
N TYR A 163 -14.41 21.95 1.63
CA TYR A 163 -13.53 20.84 1.21
C TYR A 163 -14.37 19.78 0.47
N THR A 164 -15.06 20.17 -0.58
CA THR A 164 -15.92 19.27 -1.36
C THR A 164 -15.24 18.82 -2.65
N ASP A 165 -15.90 17.89 -3.35
CA ASP A 165 -15.50 17.45 -4.67
C ASP A 165 -15.22 18.62 -5.63
N PRO A 166 -14.23 18.49 -6.53
CA PRO A 166 -13.98 19.52 -7.54
C PRO A 166 -15.16 19.59 -8.52
N ALA A 167 -15.54 20.81 -8.90
CA ALA A 167 -16.64 21.05 -9.83
C ALA A 167 -16.19 21.15 -11.29
N ASP A 168 -14.92 21.43 -11.52
CA ASP A 168 -14.34 21.59 -12.86
C ASP A 168 -12.86 21.13 -12.89
N GLU A 169 -12.27 21.16 -14.08
CA GLU A 169 -10.90 20.74 -14.32
C GLU A 169 -9.86 21.59 -13.57
N THR A 170 -10.15 22.87 -13.37
CA THR A 170 -9.23 23.79 -12.68
C THR A 170 -9.18 23.44 -11.18
N GLU A 171 -10.32 23.23 -10.55
CA GLU A 171 -10.42 22.79 -9.16
C GLU A 171 -9.74 21.41 -8.98
N GLY A 172 -9.96 20.47 -9.91
CA GLY A 172 -9.30 19.16 -9.91
C GLY A 172 -7.78 19.28 -10.03
N TYR A 173 -7.29 20.17 -10.90
CA TYR A 173 -5.87 20.41 -11.08
C TYR A 173 -5.21 21.06 -9.84
N TYR A 174 -5.93 21.91 -9.11
CA TYR A 174 -5.45 22.43 -7.83
C TYR A 174 -5.29 21.32 -6.79
N TYR A 175 -6.22 20.38 -6.70
CA TYR A 175 -6.07 19.23 -5.81
C TYR A 175 -4.84 18.36 -6.16
N LEU A 176 -4.57 18.15 -7.44
CA LEU A 176 -3.33 17.45 -7.88
C LEU A 176 -2.06 18.16 -7.41
N GLN A 177 -2.10 19.47 -7.23
CA GLN A 177 -0.99 20.28 -6.73
C GLN A 177 -0.92 20.35 -5.20
N GLY A 178 -1.83 19.69 -4.48
CA GLY A 178 -1.95 19.77 -3.03
C GLY A 178 -2.54 21.08 -2.53
N LEU A 179 -3.29 21.77 -3.39
CA LEU A 179 -4.01 23.00 -3.04
C LEU A 179 -5.50 22.68 -2.80
N ARG A 180 -6.20 23.60 -2.16
CA ARG A 180 -7.67 23.55 -2.08
C ARG A 180 -8.28 23.86 -3.46
N LYS A 181 -9.55 23.55 -3.63
CA LYS A 181 -10.27 23.75 -4.89
C LYS A 181 -10.26 25.21 -5.42
N ASP A 182 -10.05 26.20 -4.55
CA ASP A 182 -9.95 27.61 -4.92
C ASP A 182 -8.50 28.05 -5.26
N GLY A 183 -7.55 27.12 -5.30
CA GLY A 183 -6.14 27.35 -5.57
C GLY A 183 -5.34 27.90 -4.38
N SER A 184 -5.95 28.04 -3.20
CA SER A 184 -5.24 28.46 -2.00
C SER A 184 -4.61 27.26 -1.28
N PRO A 185 -3.53 27.43 -0.51
CA PRO A 185 -2.95 26.36 0.30
C PRO A 185 -3.92 25.95 1.41
N TYR A 186 -3.79 24.70 1.86
CA TYR A 186 -4.48 24.27 3.08
C TYR A 186 -3.95 25.04 4.29
N PRO A 187 -4.80 25.29 5.31
CA PRO A 187 -4.37 25.97 6.53
C PRO A 187 -3.40 25.09 7.35
N ASN A 188 -2.59 25.73 8.20
CA ASN A 188 -1.57 25.06 9.00
C ASN A 188 -2.13 24.00 9.95
N GLU A 189 -3.36 24.11 10.36
CA GLU A 189 -4.06 23.11 11.20
C GLU A 189 -4.30 21.78 10.46
N ILE A 190 -4.23 21.80 9.12
CA ILE A 190 -4.44 20.62 8.26
C ILE A 190 -3.14 20.14 7.63
N ALA A 191 -2.34 21.04 7.09
CA ALA A 191 -1.14 20.68 6.33
C ALA A 191 0.16 21.23 6.93
N GLY A 192 0.11 21.98 8.04
CA GLY A 192 1.29 22.63 8.61
C GLY A 192 1.94 23.60 7.63
N ASP A 193 3.15 24.06 7.99
CA ASP A 193 4.02 24.86 7.13
C ASP A 193 5.24 24.07 6.61
N LEU A 194 5.41 22.84 7.10
CA LEU A 194 6.39 21.90 6.58
C LEU A 194 5.88 21.34 5.24
N TYR A 195 6.73 21.12 4.28
CA TYR A 195 6.37 20.66 2.93
C TYR A 195 5.47 21.63 2.14
N ASP A 196 5.61 22.93 2.33
CA ASP A 196 4.87 23.97 1.60
C ASP A 196 3.33 23.82 1.64
N GLN A 197 2.80 23.26 2.72
CA GLN A 197 1.36 23.02 2.94
C GLN A 197 0.68 22.13 1.88
N LYS A 198 1.44 21.23 1.24
CA LYS A 198 0.96 20.36 0.17
C LYS A 198 0.52 18.96 0.64
N PHE A 199 0.71 18.65 1.92
CA PHE A 199 0.45 17.33 2.48
C PHE A 199 -0.50 17.45 3.66
N CYS A 200 -1.78 17.17 3.41
CA CYS A 200 -2.80 17.20 4.46
C CYS A 200 -2.60 16.05 5.43
N PHE A 201 -2.72 16.32 6.74
CA PHE A 201 -2.67 15.32 7.80
C PHE A 201 -1.44 14.42 7.72
N TYR A 202 -0.27 14.99 7.43
CA TYR A 202 0.98 14.24 7.38
C TYR A 202 1.43 13.78 8.77
N GLY A 203 2.10 12.64 8.82
CA GLY A 203 2.69 12.07 10.03
C GLY A 203 2.12 10.70 10.39
N ASP A 204 2.25 10.31 11.64
CA ASP A 204 1.73 9.06 12.20
C ASP A 204 0.84 9.36 13.41
N PRO A 205 -0.49 9.14 13.30
CA PRO A 205 -1.41 9.42 14.39
C PRO A 205 -1.18 8.54 15.62
N ALA A 206 -0.59 7.35 15.47
CA ALA A 206 -0.26 6.47 16.60
C ALA A 206 0.91 7.01 17.42
N LEU A 207 1.77 7.82 16.81
CA LEU A 207 2.95 8.46 17.45
C LEU A 207 2.73 9.93 17.76
N ASP A 208 1.56 10.49 17.47
CA ASP A 208 1.26 11.92 17.66
C ASP A 208 2.23 12.84 16.88
N HIS A 209 2.59 12.44 15.67
CA HIS A 209 3.53 13.15 14.82
C HIS A 209 2.84 13.96 13.72
N GLY A 210 3.40 15.14 13.43
CA GLY A 210 2.94 15.99 12.33
C GLY A 210 1.59 16.66 12.58
N THR A 211 0.75 16.72 11.54
CA THR A 211 -0.60 17.31 11.58
C THR A 211 -1.72 16.25 11.68
N THR A 212 -1.35 15.01 12.00
CA THR A 212 -2.28 13.87 12.03
C THR A 212 -3.30 13.93 13.16
N ASN A 213 -3.02 14.70 14.20
CA ASN A 213 -3.97 14.82 15.31
C ASN A 213 -5.17 15.65 14.92
N PRO A 214 -6.37 15.16 15.29
CA PRO A 214 -7.55 15.98 15.29
C PRO A 214 -7.36 17.10 16.30
N VAL A 215 -6.92 18.26 15.82
CA VAL A 215 -6.94 19.48 16.62
C VAL A 215 -8.38 19.96 16.64
N ASP A 216 -8.83 20.48 17.76
CA ASP A 216 -10.16 21.07 17.97
C ASP A 216 -10.60 21.94 16.79
N GLY A 217 -11.39 21.38 15.88
CA GLY A 217 -11.93 22.07 14.71
C GLY A 217 -12.66 21.13 13.77
N ASN A 218 -13.52 21.67 12.94
CA ASN A 218 -14.38 20.92 12.00
C ASN A 218 -13.65 19.99 11.02
N TYR A 219 -12.33 20.11 10.90
CA TYR A 219 -11.50 19.32 9.95
C TYR A 219 -10.93 18.05 10.53
N ALA A 220 -10.98 17.95 11.85
CA ALA A 220 -10.50 16.81 12.60
C ALA A 220 -11.59 15.77 12.84
N SER A 221 -12.85 16.12 12.64
CA SER A 221 -13.97 15.17 12.77
C SER A 221 -13.92 14.16 11.64
N ALA A 222 -14.10 12.91 11.97
CA ALA A 222 -14.30 11.85 11.01
C ALA A 222 -15.51 12.14 10.09
N ALA A 223 -15.42 11.72 8.85
CA ALA A 223 -16.41 11.97 7.81
C ALA A 223 -16.17 11.05 6.60
N ASP A 224 -17.12 11.05 5.68
CA ASP A 224 -16.95 10.44 4.34
C ASP A 224 -15.84 11.19 3.58
N ARG A 225 -14.59 10.76 3.77
CA ARG A 225 -13.38 11.42 3.29
C ARG A 225 -12.82 10.74 2.06
N ARG A 226 -12.46 11.57 1.11
CA ARG A 226 -11.72 11.21 -0.10
C ARG A 226 -10.34 11.81 -0.03
N PHE A 227 -9.39 11.18 -0.70
CA PHE A 227 -8.06 11.74 -0.85
C PHE A 227 -7.51 11.58 -2.26
N LEU A 228 -6.51 12.39 -2.56
CA LEU A 228 -5.77 12.40 -3.80
C LEU A 228 -4.28 12.51 -3.48
N MET A 229 -3.52 11.47 -3.80
CA MET A 229 -2.07 11.48 -3.80
C MET A 229 -1.59 11.83 -5.19
N SER A 230 -0.54 12.63 -5.33
CA SER A 230 -0.05 13.03 -6.64
C SER A 230 1.46 12.93 -6.75
N VAL A 231 1.93 12.65 -7.96
CA VAL A 231 3.33 12.76 -8.38
C VAL A 231 3.44 13.72 -9.57
N GLY A 232 4.32 14.69 -9.47
CA GLY A 232 4.50 15.74 -10.47
C GLY A 232 5.03 17.06 -9.88
N PRO A 233 5.20 18.13 -10.68
CA PRO A 233 4.95 18.14 -12.12
C PRO A 233 6.07 17.50 -12.95
N PHE A 234 5.73 17.02 -14.13
CA PHE A 234 6.69 16.55 -15.13
C PHE A 234 6.17 16.84 -16.55
N THR A 235 7.04 16.65 -17.55
CA THR A 235 6.67 16.82 -18.96
C THR A 235 6.77 15.48 -19.68
N MET A 236 5.77 15.17 -20.50
CA MET A 236 5.80 14.06 -21.45
C MET A 236 5.74 14.59 -22.86
N ALA A 237 6.82 14.45 -23.62
CA ALA A 237 6.81 14.81 -25.02
C ALA A 237 5.83 13.92 -25.82
N SER A 238 5.44 14.38 -27.01
CA SER A 238 4.65 13.55 -27.93
C SER A 238 5.36 12.21 -28.20
N GLY A 239 4.66 11.12 -27.99
CA GLY A 239 5.19 9.75 -28.14
C GLY A 239 5.92 9.19 -26.91
N ASP A 240 6.18 10.00 -25.89
CA ASP A 240 6.80 9.53 -24.64
C ASP A 240 5.89 8.61 -23.84
N SER A 241 6.54 7.82 -22.98
CA SER A 241 5.87 6.96 -22.01
C SER A 241 6.50 7.07 -20.63
N GLN A 242 5.64 6.92 -19.61
CA GLN A 242 6.04 6.88 -18.21
C GLN A 242 5.41 5.66 -17.54
N GLU A 243 6.18 4.98 -16.72
CA GLU A 243 5.68 3.88 -15.88
C GLU A 243 5.55 4.37 -14.45
N VAL A 244 4.40 4.11 -13.85
CA VAL A 244 4.12 4.33 -12.43
C VAL A 244 3.77 3.00 -11.80
N VAL A 245 4.32 2.74 -10.61
CA VAL A 245 4.02 1.53 -9.83
C VAL A 245 3.52 1.96 -8.47
N PHE A 246 2.38 1.44 -8.08
CA PHE A 246 1.79 1.72 -6.78
C PHE A 246 1.14 0.47 -6.19
N GLY A 247 0.89 0.50 -4.90
CA GLY A 247 0.23 -0.58 -4.18
C GLY A 247 -0.97 -0.11 -3.39
N ILE A 248 -1.87 -1.05 -3.13
CA ILE A 248 -2.97 -0.91 -2.19
C ILE A 248 -2.87 -2.09 -1.24
N PHE A 249 -2.86 -1.82 0.06
CA PHE A 249 -2.68 -2.83 1.08
C PHE A 249 -3.41 -2.44 2.37
N HIS A 250 -3.55 -3.36 3.29
CA HIS A 250 -4.18 -3.12 4.57
C HIS A 250 -3.37 -3.71 5.71
N ALA A 251 -3.66 -3.25 6.91
CA ALA A 251 -3.13 -3.80 8.14
C ALA A 251 -4.19 -3.80 9.24
N ALA A 252 -4.16 -4.82 10.09
CA ALA A 252 -5.04 -4.94 11.26
C ALA A 252 -4.19 -5.18 12.52
N GLY A 253 -4.02 -4.14 13.33
CA GLY A 253 -3.22 -4.13 14.56
C GLY A 253 -4.04 -4.36 15.84
N GLY A 254 -5.34 -4.65 15.74
CA GLY A 254 -6.25 -4.86 16.85
C GLY A 254 -7.15 -3.66 17.19
N ASP A 255 -6.70 -2.45 16.93
CA ASP A 255 -7.50 -1.21 16.95
C ASP A 255 -7.05 -0.26 15.83
N ALA A 256 -7.81 0.80 15.59
CA ALA A 256 -7.59 1.71 14.47
C ALA A 256 -6.19 2.35 14.47
N LEU A 257 -5.68 2.83 15.61
CA LEU A 257 -4.35 3.45 15.72
C LEU A 257 -3.23 2.43 15.57
N SER A 258 -3.34 1.29 16.24
CA SER A 258 -2.38 0.18 16.09
C SER A 258 -2.32 -0.32 14.65
N SER A 259 -3.43 -0.27 13.92
CA SER A 259 -3.52 -0.63 12.52
C SER A 259 -2.74 0.34 11.62
N VAL A 260 -2.78 1.65 11.88
CA VAL A 260 -1.94 2.64 11.16
C VAL A 260 -0.45 2.41 11.44
N ALA A 261 -0.08 2.18 12.70
CA ALA A 261 1.31 1.89 13.05
C ALA A 261 1.83 0.62 12.37
N TYR A 262 0.99 -0.42 12.30
CA TYR A 262 1.35 -1.65 11.59
C TYR A 262 1.38 -1.46 10.07
N LEU A 263 0.52 -0.60 9.53
CA LEU A 263 0.47 -0.28 8.11
C LEU A 263 1.83 0.24 7.58
N SER A 264 2.53 1.07 8.38
CA SER A 264 3.87 1.56 8.02
C SER A 264 4.91 0.43 7.89
N GLN A 265 4.78 -0.66 8.65
CA GLN A 265 5.65 -1.82 8.52
C GLN A 265 5.29 -2.65 7.28
N VAL A 266 4.00 -2.77 6.99
CA VAL A 266 3.49 -3.45 5.78
C VAL A 266 3.93 -2.70 4.53
N ASP A 267 3.94 -1.38 4.55
CA ASP A 267 4.43 -0.51 3.48
C ASP A 267 5.92 -0.73 3.19
N GLN A 268 6.77 -0.77 4.21
CA GLN A 268 8.20 -1.05 4.06
C GLN A 268 8.45 -2.43 3.45
N LEU A 269 7.61 -3.42 3.78
CA LEU A 269 7.66 -4.74 3.16
C LEU A 269 7.29 -4.67 1.67
N ALA A 270 6.24 -3.92 1.33
CA ALA A 270 5.80 -3.70 -0.04
C ALA A 270 6.87 -2.99 -0.88
N GLN A 271 7.47 -1.92 -0.34
CA GLN A 271 8.58 -1.20 -0.99
C GLN A 271 9.78 -2.13 -1.20
N SER A 272 10.14 -2.94 -0.19
CA SER A 272 11.24 -3.91 -0.31
C SER A 272 10.96 -4.96 -1.39
N ALA A 273 9.72 -5.43 -1.52
CA ALA A 273 9.33 -6.35 -2.59
C ALA A 273 9.49 -5.69 -3.97
N TYR A 274 9.06 -4.43 -4.11
CA TYR A 274 9.24 -3.66 -5.34
C TYR A 274 10.74 -3.44 -5.67
N ASP A 275 11.54 -3.05 -4.69
CA ASP A 275 12.98 -2.76 -4.86
C ASP A 275 13.76 -3.99 -5.35
N ASN A 276 13.31 -5.18 -4.94
CA ASN A 276 13.86 -6.47 -5.37
C ASN A 276 13.16 -7.04 -6.62
N ASP A 277 12.53 -6.21 -7.44
CA ASP A 277 11.84 -6.63 -8.68
C ASP A 277 10.78 -7.72 -8.46
N PHE A 278 10.21 -7.77 -7.24
CA PHE A 278 9.27 -8.81 -6.79
C PHE A 278 9.86 -10.23 -6.80
N ASP A 279 11.19 -10.35 -6.76
CA ASP A 279 11.87 -11.62 -6.49
C ASP A 279 11.75 -11.94 -5.01
N LEU A 280 10.64 -12.54 -4.65
CA LEU A 280 10.26 -12.80 -3.27
C LEU A 280 10.82 -14.15 -2.82
N PRO A 281 11.24 -14.26 -1.54
CA PRO A 281 11.66 -15.56 -1.00
C PRO A 281 10.58 -16.62 -1.19
N GLU A 282 11.00 -17.78 -1.68
CA GLU A 282 10.09 -18.91 -1.85
C GLU A 282 9.77 -19.54 -0.50
N PRO A 283 8.57 -20.12 -0.31
CA PRO A 283 8.25 -20.84 0.90
C PRO A 283 9.08 -22.13 1.00
N PRO A 284 9.28 -22.68 2.22
CA PRO A 284 9.90 -24.00 2.36
C PRO A 284 9.18 -25.04 1.49
N PRO A 285 9.92 -25.99 0.91
CA PRO A 285 9.31 -27.05 0.11
C PRO A 285 8.31 -27.84 0.97
N ALA A 286 7.14 -28.13 0.44
CA ALA A 286 6.12 -28.90 1.15
C ALA A 286 6.64 -30.33 1.45
N PRO A 287 6.56 -30.80 2.70
CA PRO A 287 6.96 -32.15 3.04
C PRO A 287 6.05 -33.20 2.38
N ASN A 288 6.60 -34.35 2.06
CA ASN A 288 5.80 -35.46 1.58
C ASN A 288 5.08 -36.10 2.77
N VAL A 289 3.76 -35.95 2.79
CA VAL A 289 2.92 -36.43 3.90
C VAL A 289 2.25 -37.75 3.53
N THR A 290 2.31 -38.71 4.44
CA THR A 290 1.55 -39.95 4.37
C THR A 290 0.66 -40.09 5.60
N ALA A 291 -0.58 -40.54 5.41
CA ALA A 291 -1.52 -40.76 6.48
C ALA A 291 -2.01 -42.24 6.45
N SER A 292 -2.04 -42.87 7.60
CA SER A 292 -2.58 -44.22 7.80
C SER A 292 -3.67 -44.16 8.85
N ALA A 293 -4.87 -44.64 8.49
CA ALA A 293 -6.02 -44.70 9.39
C ALA A 293 -6.12 -46.08 10.05
N PHE A 294 -6.33 -46.12 11.37
CA PHE A 294 -6.62 -47.29 12.17
C PHE A 294 -7.97 -47.10 12.87
N ASP A 295 -8.42 -48.09 13.60
CA ASP A 295 -9.79 -48.08 14.17
C ASP A 295 -10.09 -46.84 15.05
N ASN A 296 -9.11 -46.34 15.82
CA ASN A 296 -9.28 -45.23 16.74
C ASN A 296 -8.17 -44.16 16.64
N GLU A 297 -7.30 -44.26 15.63
CA GLU A 297 -6.19 -43.31 15.45
C GLU A 297 -5.85 -43.11 13.99
N ILE A 298 -5.26 -41.95 13.68
CA ILE A 298 -4.66 -41.63 12.41
C ILE A 298 -3.18 -41.35 12.68
N VAL A 299 -2.31 -42.08 11.98
CA VAL A 299 -0.87 -41.85 12.03
C VAL A 299 -0.50 -41.01 10.79
N ILE A 300 0.08 -39.84 11.04
CA ILE A 300 0.58 -38.95 9.98
C ILE A 300 2.10 -38.98 10.06
N MET A 301 2.74 -39.19 8.93
CA MET A 301 4.21 -39.14 8.77
C MET A 301 4.56 -38.19 7.66
N TRP A 302 5.62 -37.43 7.83
CA TRP A 302 6.21 -36.55 6.79
C TRP A 302 7.71 -36.70 6.78
N ASP A 303 8.33 -36.32 5.65
CA ASP A 303 9.78 -36.28 5.52
C ASP A 303 10.33 -34.92 5.96
N GLY A 304 11.68 -34.82 6.05
CA GLY A 304 12.39 -33.63 6.47
C GLY A 304 12.79 -32.69 5.33
N VAL A 305 12.15 -32.74 4.15
CA VAL A 305 12.60 -31.95 2.99
C VAL A 305 12.58 -30.43 3.25
N ALA A 306 11.72 -29.96 4.13
CA ALA A 306 11.64 -28.56 4.53
C ALA A 306 12.73 -28.15 5.54
N GLU A 307 13.38 -29.10 6.21
CA GLU A 307 14.30 -28.81 7.34
C GLU A 307 15.62 -28.18 6.88
N ASP A 308 16.01 -28.38 5.63
CA ASP A 308 17.18 -27.76 5.02
C ASP A 308 16.90 -26.38 4.41
N TYR A 309 15.66 -25.84 4.57
CA TYR A 309 15.28 -24.57 4.02
C TYR A 309 16.12 -23.43 4.59
N ASN A 310 16.74 -22.67 3.70
CA ASN A 310 17.54 -21.50 4.01
C ASN A 310 17.48 -20.55 2.80
N GLU A 311 16.74 -19.47 2.92
CA GLU A 311 16.50 -18.48 1.87
C GLU A 311 17.00 -17.12 2.32
N GLU A 312 17.68 -16.38 1.45
CA GLU A 312 18.16 -15.04 1.76
C GLU A 312 16.98 -14.08 1.90
N SER A 313 16.92 -13.37 3.02
CA SER A 313 15.92 -12.33 3.22
C SER A 313 16.30 -11.09 2.42
N PHE A 314 15.34 -10.44 1.80
CA PHE A 314 15.50 -9.09 1.23
C PHE A 314 15.37 -7.98 2.28
N PHE A 315 15.02 -8.32 3.52
CA PHE A 315 15.04 -7.36 4.63
C PHE A 315 16.45 -7.10 5.09
N VAL A 316 16.78 -5.82 5.15
CA VAL A 316 18.02 -5.32 5.73
C VAL A 316 17.64 -4.60 7.02
N ASP A 317 18.23 -4.99 8.15
CA ASP A 317 18.00 -4.30 9.42
C ASP A 317 18.66 -2.90 9.44
N ASP A 318 18.35 -2.09 10.44
CA ASP A 318 18.90 -0.73 10.60
C ASP A 318 20.46 -0.70 10.65
N ALA A 319 21.09 -1.82 10.88
CA ALA A 319 22.55 -1.98 10.90
C ALA A 319 23.13 -2.44 9.56
N GLY A 320 22.27 -2.70 8.56
CA GLY A 320 22.67 -3.17 7.23
C GLY A 320 22.91 -4.68 7.14
N ASN A 321 22.36 -5.49 8.06
CA ASN A 321 22.49 -6.94 8.00
C ASN A 321 21.26 -7.57 7.38
N THR A 322 21.48 -8.58 6.53
CA THR A 322 20.42 -9.48 6.06
C THR A 322 20.31 -10.68 6.99
N THR A 323 19.08 -11.12 7.25
CA THR A 323 18.80 -12.34 8.02
C THR A 323 18.19 -13.37 7.08
N ASN A 324 18.73 -14.58 7.03
CA ASN A 324 18.13 -15.63 6.22
C ASN A 324 16.86 -16.17 6.87
N TYR A 325 15.86 -16.45 6.03
CA TYR A 325 14.72 -17.28 6.44
C TYR A 325 15.18 -18.73 6.55
N THR A 326 15.04 -19.30 7.71
CA THR A 326 15.41 -20.69 7.97
C THR A 326 14.20 -21.46 8.48
N PHE A 327 14.22 -22.75 8.24
CA PHE A 327 13.18 -23.63 8.79
C PHE A 327 13.14 -23.51 10.33
N GLN A 328 11.94 -23.37 10.89
CA GLN A 328 11.72 -23.21 12.32
C GLN A 328 10.95 -24.37 12.94
N GLY A 329 10.22 -25.13 12.16
CA GLY A 329 9.45 -26.27 12.66
C GLY A 329 8.16 -26.54 11.89
N TYR A 330 7.36 -27.47 12.42
CA TYR A 330 6.06 -27.83 11.87
C TYR A 330 4.94 -27.54 12.85
N ASN A 331 3.86 -26.94 12.38
CA ASN A 331 2.58 -26.89 13.07
C ASN A 331 1.58 -27.85 12.40
N VAL A 332 0.91 -28.65 13.16
CA VAL A 332 -0.13 -29.58 12.68
C VAL A 332 -1.49 -29.05 13.07
N TYR A 333 -2.33 -28.84 12.07
CA TYR A 333 -3.69 -28.33 12.26
C TYR A 333 -4.73 -29.38 11.87
N GLN A 334 -5.84 -29.37 12.60
CA GLN A 334 -7.04 -30.12 12.27
C GLN A 334 -8.16 -29.17 11.92
N TYR A 335 -8.83 -29.44 10.82
CA TYR A 335 -10.04 -28.71 10.40
C TYR A 335 -11.27 -29.57 10.59
N GLU A 336 -12.42 -28.94 10.84
CA GLU A 336 -13.70 -29.65 10.96
C GLU A 336 -14.14 -30.31 9.64
N THR A 337 -13.72 -29.78 8.50
CA THR A 337 -14.09 -30.28 7.18
C THR A 337 -12.87 -30.58 6.32
N ALA A 338 -13.02 -31.48 5.37
CA ALA A 338 -11.98 -31.85 4.41
C ALA A 338 -11.61 -30.70 3.44
N SER A 339 -12.47 -29.68 3.30
CA SER A 339 -12.21 -28.49 2.48
C SER A 339 -11.39 -27.41 3.21
N GLY A 340 -11.06 -27.61 4.50
CA GLY A 340 -10.44 -26.59 5.33
C GLY A 340 -11.40 -25.50 5.83
N ALA A 341 -12.72 -25.68 5.61
CA ALA A 341 -13.72 -24.78 6.15
C ALA A 341 -14.12 -25.18 7.58
N GLY A 342 -14.58 -24.22 8.36
CA GLY A 342 -14.94 -24.40 9.76
C GLY A 342 -13.79 -24.14 10.72
N ASP A 343 -13.97 -24.51 11.98
CA ASP A 343 -12.99 -24.28 13.02
C ASP A 343 -11.67 -25.02 12.75
N MET A 344 -10.56 -24.34 12.95
CA MET A 344 -9.20 -24.86 12.88
C MET A 344 -8.64 -25.03 14.29
N ALA A 345 -8.13 -26.20 14.60
CA ALA A 345 -7.41 -26.46 15.86
C ALA A 345 -5.97 -26.87 15.59
N ARG A 346 -4.99 -26.17 16.19
CA ARG A 346 -3.62 -26.62 16.17
C ARG A 346 -3.49 -27.78 17.19
N ILE A 347 -3.13 -28.98 16.71
CA ILE A 347 -3.06 -30.19 17.52
C ILE A 347 -1.63 -30.56 17.92
N ALA A 348 -0.60 -30.08 17.19
CA ALA A 348 0.79 -30.31 17.57
C ALA A 348 1.70 -29.20 16.97
N THR A 349 2.83 -28.96 17.66
CA THR A 349 3.94 -28.17 17.20
C THR A 349 5.24 -28.94 17.37
N TYR A 350 6.06 -29.00 16.34
CA TYR A 350 7.39 -29.58 16.33
C TYR A 350 8.40 -28.50 16.06
N ASP A 351 9.02 -27.96 17.08
CA ASP A 351 9.96 -26.87 17.05
C ASP A 351 11.40 -27.39 16.94
N ILE A 352 12.27 -26.68 16.23
CA ILE A 352 13.69 -26.99 16.24
C ILE A 352 14.34 -26.48 17.54
N VAL A 353 15.38 -27.16 18.01
CA VAL A 353 16.07 -26.77 19.24
C VAL A 353 17.20 -25.80 18.91
N ASP A 354 16.87 -24.55 18.63
CA ASP A 354 17.85 -23.50 18.30
C ASP A 354 17.85 -22.33 19.31
N GLY A 355 16.98 -22.37 20.33
CA GLY A 355 16.82 -21.34 21.35
C GLY A 355 15.84 -20.24 20.96
N CYS A 356 15.29 -20.27 19.75
CA CYS A 356 14.17 -19.46 19.29
C CYS A 356 12.91 -20.33 19.38
N LEU A 357 11.88 -19.88 20.09
CA LEU A 357 10.62 -20.59 20.16
C LEU A 357 9.74 -20.19 18.98
N LEU A 358 9.15 -21.15 18.28
CA LEU A 358 8.06 -20.90 17.36
C LEU A 358 6.98 -20.12 18.13
N TYR A 359 6.89 -18.81 17.86
CA TYR A 359 5.95 -17.95 18.57
C TYR A 359 4.54 -18.34 18.14
N THR A 360 3.89 -19.04 19.01
CA THR A 360 2.50 -19.41 18.85
C THR A 360 1.70 -18.44 19.70
N SER A 361 1.16 -17.38 19.12
CA SER A 361 0.11 -16.65 19.82
C SER A 361 -0.93 -17.66 20.27
N PRO A 362 -1.26 -17.74 21.56
CA PRO A 362 -2.36 -18.59 21.98
C PRO A 362 -3.60 -18.12 21.21
N SER A 363 -4.26 -19.04 20.51
CA SER A 363 -5.58 -18.76 19.96
C SER A 363 -6.46 -18.22 21.09
N PRO A 364 -7.31 -17.19 20.86
CA PRO A 364 -8.25 -16.72 21.86
C PRO A 364 -9.11 -17.83 22.48
N ARG A 365 -9.18 -19.01 21.87
CA ARG A 365 -9.87 -20.20 22.38
C ARG A 365 -9.08 -21.03 23.37
N ASP A 366 -7.75 -20.85 23.48
CA ASP A 366 -6.93 -21.60 24.47
C ASP A 366 -7.09 -21.09 25.90
N SER A 367 -7.67 -19.89 26.11
CA SER A 367 -7.90 -19.33 27.44
C SER A 367 -9.12 -19.86 28.18
N SER A 368 -9.90 -20.77 27.58
CA SER A 368 -11.14 -21.32 28.20
C SER A 368 -10.98 -22.72 28.81
N LYS A 369 -9.74 -23.25 28.90
CA LYS A 369 -9.47 -24.53 29.61
C LYS A 369 -8.42 -24.31 30.68
N SER A 370 -8.84 -23.81 31.83
CA SER A 370 -8.20 -23.99 33.12
C SER A 370 -9.22 -24.50 34.10
#